data_0ec27fec13eba518dcae7135028ca78e
#
_entry.id   0ec27fec13eba518dcae7135028ca78e
#
_cell.length_a   1.000
_cell.length_b   1.000
_cell.length_c   1.000
_cell.angle_alpha   90.00
_cell.angle_beta   90.00
_cell.angle_gamma   90.00
#
_symmetry.space_group_name_H-M   'P 1'
#
loop_
_entity.id
_entity.type
_entity.pdbx_description
1 polymer ?
#
loop_
_entity_poly.entity_id
_entity_poly.type
_entity_poly.pdbx_seq_one_letter_code
_entity_poly.pdbx_strand_id
1 'polypeptide(L)'
;MPYFCTVSSLLFALLTITAMAGTAKTVKEILKKPRPHWVGDGFNVFPVFANKAFTNDLSPFLMFDYAAPKEFPPTRKQLGVGQHPHRGFETITVAFQGEVEHADSLGNRGVIGSGDVQWMTAGRGIIHEEFHSRKLAQTGGVLEMCQLWLNLPAKDKMCQPKYQPILASEIAQSNLYEVDPGNPTSCTMSPEEDGYVRIIAGEFKGAKGPAATHTQVDMWDIGLNVGNTKKQYEFETVAGNNVIVFVRAGSVEVQGERLGPQDVAILNREGSKLLMSALEDSTKILLLAGEPIDEPIAARGPMVMNTQQELQQAMTDFYNGNFGT
;
A
#
# COMPACT_ATOMS: atom_id res chain seq x y z
N MET A 1 -51.07 5.66 -21.29
CA MET A 1 -50.87 6.05 -19.89
C MET A 1 -50.11 4.96 -19.17
N PRO A 2 -49.15 5.27 -18.33
CA PRO A 2 -48.12 6.31 -18.37
C PRO A 2 -46.70 5.73 -18.18
N TYR A 3 -45.77 6.25 -18.94
CA TYR A 3 -44.34 6.10 -18.62
C TYR A 3 -43.86 7.40 -17.96
N PHE A 4 -43.85 7.44 -16.63
CA PHE A 4 -43.15 8.46 -15.87
C PHE A 4 -42.78 7.85 -14.52
N CYS A 5 -41.56 7.33 -14.38
CA CYS A 5 -40.85 7.26 -13.11
C CYS A 5 -39.51 6.46 -13.22
N THR A 6 -38.50 6.96 -13.91
CA THR A 6 -37.12 6.42 -13.78
C THR A 6 -36.01 7.46 -13.97
N VAL A 7 -36.32 8.70 -14.31
CA VAL A 7 -35.30 9.72 -14.56
C VAL A 7 -34.86 10.43 -13.26
N SER A 8 -35.72 10.44 -12.22
CA SER A 8 -35.50 11.20 -10.99
C SER A 8 -34.42 10.56 -10.09
N SER A 9 -34.31 9.23 -10.07
CA SER A 9 -33.40 8.54 -9.14
C SER A 9 -31.92 8.56 -9.61
N LEU A 10 -31.69 8.54 -10.93
CA LEU A 10 -30.35 8.66 -11.48
C LEU A 10 -29.78 10.09 -11.35
N LEU A 11 -30.67 11.11 -11.50
CA LEU A 11 -30.23 12.50 -11.34
C LEU A 11 -29.90 12.84 -9.88
N PHE A 12 -30.60 12.24 -8.90
CA PHE A 12 -30.30 12.44 -7.47
C PHE A 12 -28.98 11.75 -7.05
N ALA A 13 -28.68 10.57 -7.57
CA ALA A 13 -27.43 9.87 -7.32
C ALA A 13 -26.23 10.58 -7.98
N LEU A 14 -26.37 11.09 -9.20
CA LEU A 14 -25.32 11.90 -9.83
C LEU A 14 -25.10 13.25 -9.15
N LEU A 15 -26.14 13.92 -8.66
CA LEU A 15 -26.02 15.19 -7.94
C LEU A 15 -25.38 15.00 -6.55
N THR A 16 -25.61 13.89 -5.87
CA THR A 16 -24.95 13.61 -4.58
C THR A 16 -23.47 13.26 -4.76
N ILE A 17 -23.08 12.55 -5.81
CA ILE A 17 -21.68 12.23 -6.11
C ILE A 17 -20.91 13.51 -6.51
N THR A 18 -21.49 14.38 -7.34
CA THR A 18 -20.85 15.65 -7.72
C THR A 18 -20.76 16.66 -6.57
N ALA A 19 -21.65 16.63 -5.59
CA ALA A 19 -21.58 17.50 -4.43
C ALA A 19 -20.53 17.07 -3.40
N MET A 20 -20.08 15.81 -3.43
CA MET A 20 -19.02 15.28 -2.56
C MET A 20 -17.63 15.35 -3.19
N ALA A 21 -17.52 15.49 -4.50
CA ALA A 21 -16.26 15.70 -5.18
C ALA A 21 -15.70 17.09 -4.82
N GLY A 22 -14.48 17.12 -4.24
CA GLY A 22 -13.82 18.36 -3.83
C GLY A 22 -14.04 18.78 -2.37
N THR A 23 -14.84 18.03 -1.57
CA THR A 23 -14.90 18.22 -0.13
C THR A 23 -13.72 17.55 0.58
N ALA A 24 -13.34 18.08 1.75
CA ALA A 24 -12.29 17.48 2.56
C ALA A 24 -12.73 16.11 3.10
N LYS A 25 -11.82 15.13 3.05
CA LYS A 25 -11.99 13.87 3.77
C LYS A 25 -11.93 14.14 5.28
N THR A 26 -12.46 13.22 6.06
CA THR A 26 -12.36 13.27 7.53
C THR A 26 -11.68 12.01 8.06
N VAL A 27 -10.99 12.11 9.17
CA VAL A 27 -10.39 10.95 9.84
C VAL A 27 -11.50 10.12 10.48
N LYS A 28 -11.58 8.84 10.10
CA LYS A 28 -12.51 7.87 10.68
C LYS A 28 -11.95 7.29 11.96
N GLU A 29 -10.67 6.92 11.93
CA GLU A 29 -10.01 6.23 13.04
C GLU A 29 -8.49 6.40 12.94
N ILE A 30 -7.84 6.45 14.10
CA ILE A 30 -6.38 6.41 14.20
C ILE A 30 -5.97 5.13 14.92
N LEU A 31 -5.25 4.28 14.21
CA LEU A 31 -4.60 3.11 14.81
C LEU A 31 -3.22 3.52 15.31
N LYS A 32 -2.94 3.24 16.58
CA LYS A 32 -1.64 3.53 17.18
C LYS A 32 -0.67 2.38 16.93
N LYS A 33 0.63 2.71 16.92
CA LYS A 33 1.73 1.78 16.75
C LYS A 33 1.51 0.46 17.50
N PRO A 34 1.39 -0.69 16.82
CA PRO A 34 1.22 -1.99 17.45
C PRO A 34 2.55 -2.52 18.02
N ARG A 35 2.49 -3.67 18.70
CA ARG A 35 3.70 -4.40 19.10
C ARG A 35 4.25 -5.19 17.91
N PRO A 36 5.58 -5.18 17.69
CA PRO A 36 6.18 -5.98 16.62
C PRO A 36 6.20 -7.46 16.95
N HIS A 37 6.28 -8.27 15.89
CA HIS A 37 6.52 -9.71 15.99
C HIS A 37 7.50 -10.13 14.86
N TRP A 38 7.99 -11.36 14.94
CA TRP A 38 8.85 -11.93 13.91
C TRP A 38 8.04 -12.73 12.89
N VAL A 39 8.30 -12.49 11.61
CA VAL A 39 7.88 -13.31 10.48
C VAL A 39 9.11 -14.04 9.97
N GLY A 40 9.11 -15.36 10.11
CA GLY A 40 10.34 -16.14 9.98
C GLY A 40 11.40 -15.70 10.99
N ASP A 41 12.65 -15.74 10.58
CA ASP A 41 13.81 -15.26 11.37
C ASP A 41 14.44 -13.99 10.77
N GLY A 42 13.88 -13.46 9.69
CA GLY A 42 14.41 -12.31 8.95
C GLY A 42 13.65 -11.00 9.15
N PHE A 43 12.35 -11.05 9.44
CA PHE A 43 11.52 -9.84 9.40
C PHE A 43 10.87 -9.56 10.74
N ASN A 44 11.30 -8.48 11.41
CA ASN A 44 10.68 -7.99 12.64
C ASN A 44 9.67 -6.90 12.28
N VAL A 45 8.40 -7.24 12.21
CA VAL A 45 7.36 -6.41 11.63
C VAL A 45 6.34 -5.91 12.65
N PHE A 46 5.80 -4.74 12.39
CA PHE A 46 4.61 -4.18 13.04
C PHE A 46 3.39 -4.52 12.18
N PRO A 47 2.36 -5.23 12.69
CA PRO A 47 1.11 -5.50 11.97
C PRO A 47 0.26 -4.22 11.94
N VAL A 48 0.48 -3.37 10.94
CA VAL A 48 0.00 -1.98 10.87
C VAL A 48 -1.52 -1.87 10.97
N PHE A 49 -2.26 -2.80 10.36
CA PHE A 49 -3.72 -2.80 10.41
C PHE A 49 -4.30 -3.48 11.67
N ALA A 50 -3.45 -4.11 12.47
CA ALA A 50 -3.85 -4.75 13.73
C ALA A 50 -5.16 -5.57 13.59
N ASN A 51 -6.17 -5.26 14.40
CA ASN A 51 -7.47 -5.94 14.39
C ASN A 51 -8.40 -5.56 13.21
N LYS A 52 -7.98 -4.66 12.33
CA LYS A 52 -8.72 -4.28 11.12
C LYS A 52 -8.30 -5.10 9.90
N ALA A 53 -7.22 -5.88 10.01
CA ALA A 53 -6.80 -6.75 8.91
C ALA A 53 -7.95 -7.69 8.48
N PHE A 54 -8.04 -7.96 7.16
CA PHE A 54 -9.07 -8.80 6.54
C PHE A 54 -10.52 -8.33 6.75
N THR A 55 -10.72 -7.02 6.90
CA THR A 55 -12.06 -6.41 6.98
C THR A 55 -12.35 -5.53 5.77
N ASN A 56 -13.64 -5.33 5.46
CA ASN A 56 -14.06 -4.42 4.40
C ASN A 56 -13.82 -2.94 4.74
N ASP A 57 -13.51 -2.62 6.00
CA ASP A 57 -13.13 -1.26 6.42
C ASP A 57 -11.87 -0.75 5.71
N LEU A 58 -10.98 -1.66 5.31
CA LEU A 58 -9.71 -1.36 4.65
C LEU A 58 -9.65 -1.82 3.19
N SER A 59 -10.75 -2.44 2.68
CA SER A 59 -10.80 -2.96 1.31
C SER A 59 -10.34 -1.89 0.29
N PRO A 60 -9.48 -2.22 -0.69
CA PRO A 60 -9.04 -3.57 -1.07
C PRO A 60 -7.82 -4.08 -0.27
N PHE A 61 -7.31 -3.34 0.70
CA PHE A 61 -6.13 -3.72 1.48
C PHE A 61 -6.51 -4.73 2.57
N LEU A 62 -5.77 -5.85 2.67
CA LEU A 62 -6.10 -6.95 3.56
C LEU A 62 -5.23 -6.95 4.82
N MET A 63 -3.92 -6.81 4.64
CA MET A 63 -2.92 -6.91 5.68
C MET A 63 -1.73 -6.03 5.31
N PHE A 64 -1.11 -5.43 6.32
CA PHE A 64 0.07 -4.60 6.13
C PHE A 64 1.06 -4.84 7.28
N ASP A 65 2.21 -5.39 6.94
CA ASP A 65 3.34 -5.57 7.84
C ASP A 65 4.45 -4.58 7.48
N TYR A 66 4.98 -3.88 8.49
CA TYR A 66 6.06 -2.92 8.32
C TYR A 66 7.26 -3.30 9.19
N ALA A 67 8.38 -3.63 8.57
CA ALA A 67 9.67 -3.77 9.22
C ALA A 67 10.36 -2.40 9.28
N ALA A 68 10.32 -1.77 10.46
CA ALA A 68 11.02 -0.50 10.69
C ALA A 68 12.54 -0.68 10.56
N PRO A 69 13.30 0.40 10.24
CA PRO A 69 14.74 0.32 10.09
C PRO A 69 15.41 -0.43 11.24
N LYS A 70 16.05 -1.54 10.90
CA LYS A 70 16.75 -2.40 11.86
C LYS A 70 18.10 -2.83 11.29
N GLU A 71 19.16 -2.65 12.06
CA GLU A 71 20.47 -3.13 11.70
C GLU A 71 20.60 -4.62 11.97
N PHE A 72 21.14 -5.35 10.99
CA PHE A 72 21.46 -6.78 11.07
C PHE A 72 22.98 -6.96 10.95
N PRO A 73 23.59 -7.74 11.83
CA PRO A 73 25.01 -8.05 11.72
C PRO A 73 25.27 -9.00 10.54
N PRO A 74 26.50 -9.05 10.03
CA PRO A 74 26.89 -10.05 9.04
C PRO A 74 26.62 -11.47 9.54
N THR A 75 26.11 -12.33 8.65
CA THR A 75 25.82 -13.74 8.95
C THR A 75 26.06 -14.63 7.74
N ARG A 76 26.35 -15.92 7.98
CA ARG A 76 26.43 -16.93 6.92
C ARG A 76 25.05 -17.50 6.55
N LYS A 77 24.06 -17.33 7.40
CA LYS A 77 22.70 -17.79 7.18
C LYS A 77 21.87 -16.67 6.54
N GLN A 78 21.22 -16.94 5.43
CA GLN A 78 20.18 -16.04 4.93
C GLN A 78 18.98 -16.12 5.89
N LEU A 79 18.61 -14.98 6.48
CA LEU A 79 17.44 -14.84 7.34
C LEU A 79 16.22 -14.52 6.45
N GLY A 80 15.06 -15.06 6.80
CA GLY A 80 13.84 -14.82 6.02
C GLY A 80 12.72 -15.80 6.31
N VAL A 81 11.89 -16.01 5.31
CA VAL A 81 10.75 -16.94 5.32
C VAL A 81 10.90 -17.93 4.17
N GLY A 82 10.99 -19.22 4.52
CA GLY A 82 11.03 -20.29 3.53
C GLY A 82 9.73 -20.44 2.76
N GLN A 83 9.71 -21.44 1.88
CA GLN A 83 8.60 -21.67 0.97
C GLN A 83 7.24 -21.72 1.67
N HIS A 84 6.33 -20.89 1.19
CA HIS A 84 4.96 -20.79 1.68
C HIS A 84 4.01 -20.43 0.52
N PRO A 85 2.74 -20.90 0.56
CA PRO A 85 1.79 -20.65 -0.52
C PRO A 85 1.03 -19.35 -0.33
N HIS A 86 0.46 -18.84 -1.45
CA HIS A 86 -0.56 -17.79 -1.45
C HIS A 86 -1.61 -18.06 -2.52
N ARG A 87 -2.88 -17.67 -2.27
CA ARG A 87 -3.97 -17.72 -3.26
C ARG A 87 -4.99 -16.62 -3.04
N GLY A 88 -5.46 -16.01 -4.13
CA GLY A 88 -6.64 -15.15 -4.16
C GLY A 88 -6.38 -13.67 -3.85
N PHE A 89 -5.13 -13.23 -3.83
CA PHE A 89 -4.73 -11.86 -3.56
C PHE A 89 -3.35 -11.54 -4.16
N GLU A 90 -2.85 -10.36 -3.93
CA GLU A 90 -1.53 -9.90 -4.35
C GLU A 90 -0.67 -9.57 -3.12
N THR A 91 0.62 -9.88 -3.17
CA THR A 91 1.62 -9.41 -2.20
C THR A 91 2.46 -8.31 -2.82
N ILE A 92 2.69 -7.25 -2.06
CA ILE A 92 3.47 -6.10 -2.49
C ILE A 92 4.57 -5.89 -1.44
N THR A 93 5.81 -6.08 -1.85
CA THR A 93 6.99 -5.85 -1.00
C THR A 93 7.69 -4.59 -1.47
N VAL A 94 7.85 -3.60 -0.60
CA VAL A 94 8.64 -2.40 -0.87
C VAL A 94 9.89 -2.44 0.00
N ALA A 95 11.06 -2.46 -0.61
CA ALA A 95 12.33 -2.32 0.08
C ALA A 95 12.68 -0.83 0.18
N PHE A 96 12.57 -0.23 1.37
CA PHE A 96 12.97 1.17 1.58
C PHE A 96 14.46 1.30 1.86
N GLN A 97 15.04 0.33 2.58
CA GLN A 97 16.47 0.20 2.83
C GLN A 97 16.85 -1.27 2.86
N GLY A 98 18.06 -1.59 2.41
CA GLY A 98 18.56 -2.96 2.35
C GLY A 98 18.05 -3.69 1.09
N GLU A 99 18.10 -5.01 1.14
CA GLU A 99 17.79 -5.85 -0.02
C GLU A 99 17.03 -7.11 0.40
N VAL A 100 15.97 -7.46 -0.35
CA VAL A 100 15.18 -8.69 -0.19
C VAL A 100 15.33 -9.55 -1.43
N GLU A 101 15.73 -10.81 -1.25
CA GLU A 101 15.79 -11.83 -2.30
C GLU A 101 14.52 -12.67 -2.26
N HIS A 102 13.94 -12.90 -3.42
CA HIS A 102 12.71 -13.63 -3.63
C HIS A 102 12.90 -14.74 -4.66
N ALA A 103 12.19 -15.85 -4.47
CA ALA A 103 12.02 -16.89 -5.48
C ALA A 103 10.61 -17.49 -5.40
N ASP A 104 10.06 -17.93 -6.54
CA ASP A 104 8.72 -18.54 -6.60
C ASP A 104 8.69 -19.85 -7.42
N SER A 105 7.56 -20.55 -7.31
CA SER A 105 7.30 -21.82 -7.96
C SER A 105 7.15 -21.74 -9.49
N LEU A 106 7.07 -20.54 -10.06
CA LEU A 106 7.05 -20.33 -11.52
C LEU A 106 8.46 -20.11 -12.08
N GLY A 107 9.49 -20.20 -11.23
CA GLY A 107 10.89 -20.03 -11.62
C GLY A 107 11.36 -18.58 -11.61
N ASN A 108 10.56 -17.63 -11.16
CA ASN A 108 11.05 -16.29 -10.94
C ASN A 108 11.99 -16.24 -9.74
N ARG A 109 13.06 -15.49 -9.88
CA ARG A 109 14.02 -15.18 -8.82
C ARG A 109 14.55 -13.78 -9.03
N GLY A 110 14.66 -13.00 -7.97
CA GLY A 110 15.17 -11.64 -8.05
C GLY A 110 15.55 -11.08 -6.69
N VAL A 111 16.22 -9.95 -6.73
CA VAL A 111 16.54 -9.13 -5.56
C VAL A 111 15.95 -7.76 -5.79
N ILE A 112 15.18 -7.27 -4.84
CA ILE A 112 14.77 -5.88 -4.79
C ILE A 112 15.65 -5.13 -3.78
N GLY A 113 16.15 -3.97 -4.19
CA GLY A 113 16.97 -3.08 -3.38
C GLY A 113 16.23 -1.84 -2.92
N SER A 114 16.99 -0.90 -2.35
CA SER A 114 16.40 0.33 -1.80
C SER A 114 15.60 1.12 -2.83
N GLY A 115 14.31 1.27 -2.57
CA GLY A 115 13.34 1.96 -3.41
C GLY A 115 12.65 1.08 -4.45
N ASP A 116 13.09 -0.17 -4.64
CA ASP A 116 12.43 -1.12 -5.54
C ASP A 116 11.17 -1.73 -4.90
N VAL A 117 10.31 -2.26 -5.76
CA VAL A 117 9.07 -2.91 -5.37
C VAL A 117 8.95 -4.26 -6.08
N GLN A 118 8.51 -5.26 -5.32
CA GLN A 118 8.03 -6.51 -5.86
C GLN A 118 6.51 -6.54 -5.76
N TRP A 119 5.83 -6.69 -6.88
CA TRP A 119 4.39 -6.85 -6.95
C TRP A 119 4.07 -8.24 -7.50
N MET A 120 3.56 -9.13 -6.65
CA MET A 120 3.27 -10.50 -7.02
C MET A 120 1.77 -10.78 -6.92
N THR A 121 1.13 -11.08 -8.04
CA THR A 121 -0.23 -11.59 -8.08
C THR A 121 -0.20 -13.09 -7.78
N ALA A 122 -0.73 -13.52 -6.64
CA ALA A 122 -0.83 -14.95 -6.32
C ALA A 122 -1.93 -15.65 -7.12
N GLY A 123 -3.03 -14.97 -7.41
CA GLY A 123 -4.11 -15.48 -8.24
C GLY A 123 -4.56 -16.89 -7.83
N ARG A 124 -4.57 -17.83 -8.77
CA ARG A 124 -4.98 -19.23 -8.53
C ARG A 124 -4.04 -20.03 -7.62
N GLY A 125 -2.87 -19.49 -7.28
CA GLY A 125 -1.94 -20.10 -6.35
C GLY A 125 -0.49 -20.02 -6.81
N ILE A 126 0.38 -19.66 -5.88
CA ILE A 126 1.83 -19.59 -6.03
C ILE A 126 2.48 -20.03 -4.72
N ILE A 127 3.68 -20.58 -4.79
CA ILE A 127 4.53 -20.86 -3.65
C ILE A 127 5.76 -19.98 -3.80
N HIS A 128 6.14 -19.23 -2.75
CA HIS A 128 7.30 -18.37 -2.80
C HIS A 128 8.10 -18.38 -1.49
N GLU A 129 9.28 -17.81 -1.54
CA GLU A 129 10.18 -17.62 -0.41
C GLU A 129 10.79 -16.23 -0.46
N GLU A 130 11.05 -15.64 0.70
CA GLU A 130 11.62 -14.30 0.84
C GLU A 130 12.72 -14.32 1.89
N PHE A 131 13.90 -13.81 1.54
CA PHE A 131 15.07 -13.76 2.39
C PHE A 131 15.75 -12.40 2.31
N HIS A 132 16.56 -12.05 3.30
CA HIS A 132 17.58 -11.04 3.12
C HIS A 132 18.44 -11.44 1.92
N SER A 133 18.87 -10.49 1.08
CA SER A 133 19.76 -10.84 -0.02
C SER A 133 21.05 -11.47 0.51
N ARG A 134 21.72 -12.27 -0.32
CA ARG A 134 23.03 -12.83 0.03
C ARG A 134 24.03 -11.75 0.40
N LYS A 135 23.97 -10.62 -0.31
CA LYS A 135 24.84 -9.47 -0.02
C LYS A 135 24.53 -8.90 1.36
N LEU A 136 23.26 -8.58 1.67
CA LEU A 136 22.86 -8.07 2.99
C LEU A 136 23.25 -9.06 4.10
N ALA A 137 23.03 -10.37 3.89
CA ALA A 137 23.46 -11.39 4.85
C ALA A 137 24.98 -11.36 5.10
N GLN A 138 25.79 -11.24 4.07
CA GLN A 138 27.25 -11.28 4.16
C GLN A 138 27.84 -10.00 4.74
N THR A 139 27.32 -8.83 4.38
CA THR A 139 27.87 -7.53 4.78
C THR A 139 27.23 -6.99 6.05
N GLY A 140 26.04 -7.46 6.42
CA GLY A 140 25.19 -6.78 7.37
C GLY A 140 24.64 -5.49 6.79
N GLY A 141 23.88 -4.76 7.57
CA GLY A 141 23.32 -3.46 7.22
C GLY A 141 21.89 -3.28 7.70
N VAL A 142 21.32 -2.15 7.34
CA VAL A 142 19.94 -1.81 7.71
C VAL A 142 18.96 -2.41 6.71
N LEU A 143 17.91 -3.04 7.24
CA LEU A 143 16.73 -3.42 6.47
C LEU A 143 15.54 -2.58 6.94
N GLU A 144 14.84 -1.97 6.00
CA GLU A 144 13.53 -1.35 6.15
C GLU A 144 12.66 -1.77 4.97
N MET A 145 11.51 -2.39 5.24
CA MET A 145 10.61 -2.85 4.19
C MET A 145 9.17 -2.88 4.67
N CYS A 146 8.26 -2.98 3.75
CA CYS A 146 6.89 -3.36 4.09
C CYS A 146 6.40 -4.48 3.17
N GLN A 147 5.45 -5.27 3.69
CA GLN A 147 4.66 -6.20 2.91
C GLN A 147 3.18 -5.86 3.06
N LEU A 148 2.54 -5.58 1.94
CA LEU A 148 1.12 -5.27 1.85
C LEU A 148 0.41 -6.40 1.09
N TRP A 149 -0.73 -6.85 1.61
CA TRP A 149 -1.63 -7.75 0.89
C TRP A 149 -2.80 -6.97 0.32
N LEU A 150 -2.96 -7.07 -1.00
CA LEU A 150 -4.03 -6.42 -1.75
C LEU A 150 -5.01 -7.48 -2.26
N ASN A 151 -6.29 -7.32 -1.96
CA ASN A 151 -7.32 -8.27 -2.35
C ASN A 151 -7.55 -8.25 -3.86
N LEU A 152 -7.94 -9.39 -4.40
CA LEU A 152 -8.48 -9.51 -5.74
C LEU A 152 -10.01 -9.62 -5.68
N PRO A 153 -10.76 -9.01 -6.60
CA PRO A 153 -12.18 -9.27 -6.73
C PRO A 153 -12.43 -10.72 -7.11
N ALA A 154 -13.59 -11.27 -6.79
CA ALA A 154 -13.92 -12.69 -7.01
C ALA A 154 -13.61 -13.18 -8.44
N LYS A 155 -13.90 -12.35 -9.45
CA LYS A 155 -13.63 -12.65 -10.86
C LYS A 155 -12.16 -12.88 -11.18
N ASP A 156 -11.25 -12.30 -10.40
CA ASP A 156 -9.80 -12.32 -10.64
C ASP A 156 -9.03 -13.21 -9.64
N LYS A 157 -9.69 -13.73 -8.57
CA LYS A 157 -9.01 -14.56 -7.55
C LYS A 157 -8.33 -15.82 -8.10
N MET A 158 -8.83 -16.34 -9.23
CA MET A 158 -8.26 -17.50 -9.89
C MET A 158 -7.51 -17.15 -11.18
N CYS A 159 -7.09 -15.89 -11.35
CA CYS A 159 -6.24 -15.49 -12.48
C CYS A 159 -4.85 -16.17 -12.44
N GLN A 160 -4.13 -16.10 -13.54
CA GLN A 160 -2.74 -16.59 -13.59
C GLN A 160 -1.86 -15.81 -12.62
N PRO A 161 -1.01 -16.48 -11.84
CA PRO A 161 0.01 -15.81 -11.05
C PRO A 161 0.94 -14.97 -11.92
N LYS A 162 1.36 -13.83 -11.41
CA LYS A 162 2.22 -12.90 -12.13
C LYS A 162 3.23 -12.25 -11.18
N TYR A 163 4.43 -12.04 -11.68
CA TYR A 163 5.50 -11.33 -10.97
C TYR A 163 5.83 -10.03 -11.71
N GLN A 164 5.89 -8.91 -10.99
CA GLN A 164 6.27 -7.59 -11.51
C GLN A 164 7.44 -7.06 -10.64
N PRO A 165 8.68 -7.16 -11.10
CA PRO A 165 9.77 -6.41 -10.51
C PRO A 165 9.64 -4.96 -10.97
N ILE A 166 9.57 -4.02 -10.05
CA ILE A 166 9.48 -2.58 -10.32
C ILE A 166 10.69 -1.92 -9.73
N LEU A 167 11.60 -1.44 -10.58
CA LEU A 167 12.81 -0.79 -10.14
C LEU A 167 12.53 0.64 -9.66
N ALA A 168 13.30 1.12 -8.71
CA ALA A 168 13.21 2.50 -8.22
C ALA A 168 13.33 3.53 -9.34
N SER A 169 14.12 3.23 -10.38
CA SER A 169 14.27 4.08 -11.57
C SER A 169 13.04 4.15 -12.48
N GLU A 170 12.11 3.20 -12.36
CA GLU A 170 10.87 3.16 -13.14
C GLU A 170 9.73 3.90 -12.42
N ILE A 171 9.89 4.16 -11.11
CA ILE A 171 8.89 4.83 -10.29
C ILE A 171 8.99 6.33 -10.50
N ALA A 172 7.95 6.91 -11.12
CA ALA A 172 7.87 8.34 -11.31
C ALA A 172 7.88 9.08 -9.97
N GLN A 173 8.64 10.16 -9.88
CA GLN A 173 8.67 11.05 -8.72
C GLN A 173 8.17 12.43 -9.13
N SER A 174 7.19 12.95 -8.39
CA SER A 174 6.71 14.32 -8.49
C SER A 174 7.13 15.10 -7.26
N ASN A 175 7.67 16.30 -7.46
CA ASN A 175 7.98 17.19 -6.36
C ASN A 175 6.69 17.89 -5.87
N LEU A 176 6.62 18.14 -4.57
CA LEU A 176 5.53 18.91 -3.98
C LEU A 176 5.92 20.38 -4.02
N TYR A 177 5.13 21.18 -4.76
CA TYR A 177 5.29 22.62 -4.84
C TYR A 177 4.20 23.30 -4.03
N GLU A 178 4.58 24.38 -3.33
CA GLU A 178 3.62 25.33 -2.80
C GLU A 178 3.09 26.20 -3.94
N VAL A 179 1.78 26.28 -4.07
CA VAL A 179 1.14 27.31 -4.87
C VAL A 179 0.88 28.47 -3.92
N ASP A 180 1.61 29.58 -4.06
CA ASP A 180 1.29 30.81 -3.34
C ASP A 180 -0.11 31.28 -3.76
N PRO A 181 -1.11 31.28 -2.84
CA PRO A 181 -2.46 31.71 -3.18
C PRO A 181 -2.53 33.16 -3.68
N GLY A 182 -1.53 34.00 -3.35
CA GLY A 182 -1.41 35.38 -3.78
C GLY A 182 -0.65 35.59 -5.08
N ASN A 183 0.11 34.59 -5.55
CA ASN A 183 0.89 34.67 -6.79
C ASN A 183 1.06 33.28 -7.42
N PRO A 184 0.07 32.78 -8.18
CA PRO A 184 0.08 31.45 -8.79
C PRO A 184 1.19 31.25 -9.84
N THR A 185 1.95 32.28 -10.18
CA THR A 185 3.09 32.20 -11.12
C THR A 185 4.46 32.21 -10.41
N SER A 186 4.53 32.46 -9.10
CA SER A 186 5.76 32.37 -8.31
C SER A 186 5.95 30.97 -7.79
N CYS A 187 6.50 30.10 -8.62
CA CYS A 187 7.03 28.80 -8.20
C CYS A 187 8.44 29.03 -7.62
N THR A 188 8.57 29.16 -6.31
CA THR A 188 9.89 29.09 -5.65
C THR A 188 10.29 27.60 -5.65
N MET A 189 11.08 27.24 -6.65
CA MET A 189 11.54 25.87 -6.85
C MET A 189 12.74 25.58 -5.94
N SER A 190 12.51 24.81 -4.89
CA SER A 190 13.55 24.01 -4.26
C SER A 190 13.01 22.59 -4.05
N PRO A 191 13.29 21.66 -4.97
CA PRO A 191 12.77 20.29 -4.92
C PRO A 191 13.15 19.53 -3.63
N GLU A 192 14.24 19.94 -2.98
CA GLU A 192 14.74 19.31 -1.76
C GLU A 192 14.11 19.86 -0.47
N GLU A 193 13.54 21.06 -0.52
CA GLU A 193 13.01 21.74 0.67
C GLU A 193 11.55 21.37 0.98
N ASP A 194 10.75 21.06 -0.03
CA ASP A 194 9.30 20.91 0.13
C ASP A 194 8.85 19.45 0.34
N GLY A 195 9.38 18.53 -0.43
CA GLY A 195 9.00 17.13 -0.38
C GLY A 195 8.73 16.53 -1.77
N TYR A 196 8.39 15.25 -1.77
CA TYR A 196 8.17 14.49 -3.00
C TYR A 196 7.07 13.43 -2.84
N VAL A 197 6.53 12.99 -3.97
CA VAL A 197 5.65 11.82 -4.09
C VAL A 197 6.27 10.88 -5.10
N ARG A 198 6.62 9.66 -4.69
CA ARG A 198 6.97 8.54 -5.57
C ARG A 198 5.70 7.73 -5.81
N ILE A 199 5.34 7.57 -7.09
CA ILE A 199 4.07 6.97 -7.49
C ILE A 199 4.34 5.50 -7.85
N ILE A 200 4.10 4.58 -6.90
CA ILE A 200 4.30 3.13 -7.11
C ILE A 200 3.14 2.57 -7.94
N ALA A 201 1.92 2.95 -7.62
CA ALA A 201 0.70 2.60 -8.34
C ALA A 201 -0.24 3.79 -8.42
N GLY A 202 -1.13 3.79 -9.41
CA GLY A 202 -2.11 4.84 -9.63
C GLY A 202 -1.53 6.08 -10.30
N GLU A 203 -2.09 7.24 -9.99
CA GLU A 203 -1.72 8.51 -10.64
C GLU A 203 -1.64 9.66 -9.62
N PHE A 204 -0.65 10.53 -9.78
CA PHE A 204 -0.53 11.78 -9.03
C PHE A 204 -0.14 12.92 -9.96
N LYS A 205 -0.99 13.98 -10.06
CA LYS A 205 -0.77 15.17 -10.91
C LYS A 205 -0.36 14.82 -12.37
N GLY A 206 -1.00 13.80 -12.95
CA GLY A 206 -0.75 13.36 -14.33
C GLY A 206 0.43 12.39 -14.49
N ALA A 207 1.27 12.18 -13.47
CA ALA A 207 2.29 11.16 -13.49
C ALA A 207 1.71 9.81 -13.01
N LYS A 208 2.07 8.71 -13.70
CA LYS A 208 1.54 7.37 -13.43
C LYS A 208 2.60 6.46 -12.83
N GLY A 209 2.17 5.64 -11.88
CA GLY A 209 2.98 4.55 -11.33
C GLY A 209 3.08 3.38 -12.32
N PRO A 210 4.19 2.62 -12.28
CA PRO A 210 4.45 1.50 -13.19
C PRO A 210 3.67 0.23 -12.86
N ALA A 211 3.11 0.09 -11.66
CA ALA A 211 2.40 -1.13 -11.25
C ALA A 211 1.13 -1.34 -12.08
N ALA A 212 1.00 -2.53 -12.69
CA ALA A 212 -0.24 -2.97 -13.31
C ALA A 212 -1.10 -3.68 -12.24
N THR A 213 -2.29 -3.18 -11.99
CA THR A 213 -3.17 -3.61 -10.90
C THR A 213 -4.49 -4.18 -11.41
N HIS A 214 -5.06 -5.16 -10.69
CA HIS A 214 -6.41 -5.68 -10.95
C HIS A 214 -7.51 -4.76 -10.41
N THR A 215 -7.23 -4.11 -9.28
CA THR A 215 -8.11 -3.12 -8.65
C THR A 215 -7.49 -1.75 -8.77
N GLN A 216 -8.30 -0.72 -8.98
CA GLN A 216 -7.81 0.65 -9.00
C GLN A 216 -7.32 1.05 -7.61
N VAL A 217 -6.02 1.27 -7.51
CA VAL A 217 -5.36 1.69 -6.27
C VAL A 217 -4.30 2.74 -6.54
N ASP A 218 -4.16 3.64 -5.60
CA ASP A 218 -3.01 4.54 -5.51
C ASP A 218 -2.11 4.04 -4.36
N MET A 219 -0.82 3.96 -4.62
CA MET A 219 0.20 3.66 -3.64
C MET A 219 1.33 4.67 -3.81
N TRP A 220 1.44 5.61 -2.87
CA TRP A 220 2.39 6.71 -2.95
C TRP A 220 3.33 6.69 -1.74
N ASP A 221 4.64 6.69 -2.02
CA ASP A 221 5.69 6.88 -1.01
C ASP A 221 6.06 8.38 -0.98
N ILE A 222 5.68 9.04 0.11
CA ILE A 222 5.70 10.50 0.25
C ILE A 222 6.77 10.91 1.25
N GLY A 223 7.61 11.85 0.86
CA GLY A 223 8.50 12.58 1.77
C GLY A 223 7.99 14.00 1.97
N LEU A 224 7.89 14.45 3.21
CA LEU A 224 7.50 15.82 3.56
C LEU A 224 8.54 16.47 4.46
N ASN A 225 8.75 17.77 4.29
CA ASN A 225 9.57 18.61 5.17
C ASN A 225 8.73 19.75 5.73
N VAL A 226 9.10 20.26 6.90
CA VAL A 226 8.43 21.40 7.53
C VAL A 226 8.70 22.69 6.74
N GLY A 227 9.92 22.80 6.18
CA GLY A 227 10.36 23.98 5.49
C GLY A 227 10.45 25.23 6.41
N ASN A 228 10.62 26.40 5.81
CA ASN A 228 10.70 27.67 6.55
C ASN A 228 9.35 28.17 7.04
N THR A 229 8.26 27.64 6.51
CA THR A 229 6.88 27.96 6.93
C THR A 229 6.13 26.64 7.07
N LYS A 230 5.27 26.53 8.10
CA LYS A 230 4.43 25.33 8.29
C LYS A 230 3.52 25.17 7.07
N LYS A 231 3.94 24.32 6.13
CA LYS A 231 3.24 24.09 4.88
C LYS A 231 2.15 23.05 5.04
N GLN A 232 1.03 23.31 4.40
CA GLN A 232 -0.04 22.35 4.26
C GLN A 232 -0.12 21.92 2.78
N TYR A 233 -0.05 20.62 2.54
CA TYR A 233 -0.14 20.03 1.22
C TYR A 233 -1.52 19.43 1.02
N GLU A 234 -2.12 19.70 -0.15
CA GLU A 234 -3.37 19.09 -0.58
C GLU A 234 -3.08 17.93 -1.54
N PHE A 235 -3.63 16.76 -1.21
CA PHE A 235 -3.60 15.58 -2.06
C PHE A 235 -5.02 15.28 -2.51
N GLU A 236 -5.18 15.02 -3.79
CA GLU A 236 -6.46 14.66 -4.36
C GLU A 236 -6.57 13.14 -4.46
N THR A 237 -7.66 12.58 -3.95
CA THR A 237 -7.99 11.16 -3.98
C THR A 237 -9.39 10.99 -4.58
N VAL A 238 -9.77 9.77 -4.93
CA VAL A 238 -11.10 9.51 -5.47
C VAL A 238 -12.13 9.45 -4.34
N ALA A 239 -13.23 10.20 -4.48
CA ALA A 239 -14.36 10.10 -3.55
C ALA A 239 -14.99 8.69 -3.63
N GLY A 240 -15.28 8.09 -2.48
CA GLY A 240 -15.74 6.69 -2.39
C GLY A 240 -14.63 5.70 -2.09
N ASN A 241 -13.37 6.03 -2.38
CA ASN A 241 -12.25 5.17 -2.05
C ASN A 241 -11.92 5.17 -0.56
N ASN A 242 -11.50 4.02 -0.06
CA ASN A 242 -10.77 3.95 1.21
C ASN A 242 -9.41 4.64 1.03
N VAL A 243 -9.03 5.45 2.02
CA VAL A 243 -7.73 6.13 2.05
C VAL A 243 -7.09 5.89 3.41
N ILE A 244 -5.84 5.47 3.39
CA ILE A 244 -5.04 5.10 4.55
C ILE A 244 -3.73 5.88 4.49
N VAL A 245 -3.38 6.57 5.57
CA VAL A 245 -2.13 7.29 5.72
C VAL A 245 -1.31 6.61 6.79
N PHE A 246 -0.20 6.00 6.44
CA PHE A 246 0.73 5.34 7.34
C PHE A 246 2.02 6.17 7.49
N VAL A 247 2.39 6.49 8.72
CA VAL A 247 3.62 7.24 9.02
C VAL A 247 4.79 6.27 9.23
N ARG A 248 5.73 6.25 8.31
CA ARG A 248 6.95 5.42 8.43
C ARG A 248 7.95 6.03 9.41
N ALA A 249 8.19 7.33 9.29
CA ALA A 249 9.13 8.08 10.13
C ALA A 249 8.67 9.54 10.28
N GLY A 250 9.12 10.22 11.32
CA GLY A 250 8.72 11.59 11.62
C GLY A 250 7.29 11.68 12.15
N SER A 251 6.69 12.86 12.03
CA SER A 251 5.31 13.10 12.43
C SER A 251 4.59 14.06 11.47
N VAL A 252 3.27 13.86 11.33
CA VAL A 252 2.43 14.58 10.38
C VAL A 252 1.09 14.94 11.00
N GLU A 253 0.54 16.07 10.61
CA GLU A 253 -0.85 16.41 10.83
C GLU A 253 -1.66 16.00 9.58
N VAL A 254 -2.69 15.18 9.76
CA VAL A 254 -3.58 14.69 8.71
C VAL A 254 -5.00 15.16 9.04
N GLN A 255 -5.58 16.04 8.24
CA GLN A 255 -6.93 16.60 8.50
C GLN A 255 -7.11 17.18 9.90
N GLY A 256 -6.06 17.81 10.46
CA GLY A 256 -6.04 18.35 11.81
C GLY A 256 -5.64 17.38 12.92
N GLU A 257 -5.54 16.08 12.63
CA GLU A 257 -5.16 15.05 13.60
C GLU A 257 -3.65 14.74 13.52
N ARG A 258 -2.99 14.59 14.68
CA ARG A 258 -1.55 14.33 14.79
C ARG A 258 -1.23 12.85 14.81
N LEU A 259 -0.34 12.43 13.90
CA LEU A 259 0.19 11.09 13.80
C LEU A 259 1.70 11.10 14.02
N GLY A 260 2.18 10.13 14.81
CA GLY A 260 3.59 9.84 14.99
C GLY A 260 4.05 8.59 14.23
N PRO A 261 5.32 8.16 14.39
CA PRO A 261 5.86 7.01 13.69
C PRO A 261 5.07 5.72 13.96
N GLN A 262 4.72 5.00 12.90
CA GLN A 262 3.91 3.78 12.84
C GLN A 262 2.44 3.97 13.27
N ASP A 263 1.96 5.21 13.40
CA ASP A 263 0.53 5.50 13.49
C ASP A 263 -0.10 5.42 12.08
N VAL A 264 -1.39 5.13 12.05
CA VAL A 264 -2.21 5.05 10.82
C VAL A 264 -3.45 5.89 10.97
N ALA A 265 -3.74 6.75 10.00
CA ALA A 265 -5.07 7.34 9.85
C ALA A 265 -5.86 6.58 8.78
N ILE A 266 -7.04 6.10 9.15
CA ILE A 266 -8.05 5.58 8.23
C ILE A 266 -9.05 6.70 8.01
N LEU A 267 -9.29 7.05 6.75
CA LEU A 267 -10.19 8.15 6.42
C LEU A 267 -11.58 7.64 6.04
N ASN A 268 -12.59 8.49 6.20
CA ASN A 268 -13.91 8.22 5.67
C ASN A 268 -13.87 8.23 4.14
N ARG A 269 -14.79 7.47 3.52
CA ARG A 269 -14.86 7.32 2.06
C ARG A 269 -15.32 8.62 1.37
N GLU A 270 -16.09 9.46 2.09
CA GLU A 270 -16.61 10.71 1.59
C GLU A 270 -15.50 11.75 1.39
N GLY A 271 -15.72 12.64 0.42
CA GLY A 271 -14.74 13.67 0.06
C GLY A 271 -13.58 13.13 -0.78
N SER A 272 -12.81 14.05 -1.34
CA SER A 272 -11.65 13.73 -2.19
C SER A 272 -10.37 14.47 -1.76
N LYS A 273 -10.48 15.52 -0.95
CA LYS A 273 -9.33 16.34 -0.55
C LYS A 273 -8.72 15.86 0.76
N LEU A 274 -7.43 15.55 0.72
CA LEU A 274 -6.63 15.17 1.88
C LEU A 274 -5.58 16.25 2.16
N LEU A 275 -5.63 16.82 3.36
CA LEU A 275 -4.69 17.85 3.80
C LEU A 275 -3.68 17.22 4.77
N MET A 276 -2.40 17.44 4.50
CA MET A 276 -1.30 16.96 5.34
C MET A 276 -0.26 18.06 5.56
N SER A 277 0.29 18.13 6.77
CA SER A 277 1.40 19.03 7.13
C SER A 277 2.45 18.28 7.92
N ALA A 278 3.71 18.30 7.48
CA ALA A 278 4.81 17.74 8.25
C ALA A 278 4.96 18.53 9.58
N LEU A 279 5.22 17.80 10.66
CA LEU A 279 5.53 18.36 11.97
C LEU A 279 7.01 18.23 12.30
N GLU A 280 7.72 17.42 11.54
CA GLU A 280 9.16 17.18 11.60
C GLU A 280 9.71 17.06 10.18
N ASP A 281 10.97 17.48 9.98
CA ASP A 281 11.65 17.30 8.69
C ASP A 281 11.90 15.82 8.39
N SER A 282 12.02 15.51 7.12
CA SER A 282 12.21 14.11 6.64
C SER A 282 11.09 13.15 7.06
N THR A 283 9.88 13.66 7.28
CA THR A 283 8.70 12.83 7.53
C THR A 283 8.42 11.94 6.31
N LYS A 284 8.27 10.63 6.56
CA LYS A 284 8.03 9.61 5.53
C LYS A 284 6.66 8.98 5.72
N ILE A 285 5.88 8.94 4.67
CA ILE A 285 4.50 8.47 4.67
C ILE A 285 4.31 7.47 3.53
N LEU A 286 3.56 6.41 3.77
CA LEU A 286 2.97 5.59 2.72
C LEU A 286 1.47 5.87 2.68
N LEU A 287 0.99 6.42 1.57
CA LEU A 287 -0.42 6.63 1.30
C LEU A 287 -0.95 5.49 0.44
N LEU A 288 -2.05 4.91 0.88
CA LEU A 288 -2.78 3.87 0.18
C LEU A 288 -4.20 4.37 -0.06
N ALA A 289 -4.64 4.39 -1.31
CA ALA A 289 -6.03 4.66 -1.65
C ALA A 289 -6.53 3.58 -2.62
N GLY A 290 -7.79 3.17 -2.52
CA GLY A 290 -8.30 2.13 -3.40
C GLY A 290 -9.80 2.03 -3.42
N GLU A 291 -10.33 1.62 -4.57
CA GLU A 291 -11.74 1.30 -4.74
C GLU A 291 -12.10 0.09 -3.87
N PRO A 292 -13.09 0.20 -2.99
CA PRO A 292 -13.49 -0.91 -2.14
C PRO A 292 -14.02 -2.09 -2.97
N ILE A 293 -13.51 -3.29 -2.70
CA ILE A 293 -14.08 -4.54 -3.16
C ILE A 293 -15.10 -4.95 -2.09
N ASP A 294 -16.33 -4.53 -2.20
CA ASP A 294 -17.38 -4.81 -1.20
C ASP A 294 -17.92 -6.25 -1.35
N GLU A 295 -17.02 -7.23 -1.43
CA GLU A 295 -17.31 -8.67 -1.50
C GLU A 295 -16.97 -9.34 -0.16
N PRO A 296 -17.54 -10.53 0.14
CA PRO A 296 -17.17 -11.29 1.33
C PRO A 296 -15.69 -11.66 1.35
N ILE A 297 -15.06 -11.57 2.50
CA ILE A 297 -13.67 -11.98 2.73
C ILE A 297 -13.67 -13.23 3.59
N ALA A 298 -13.20 -14.35 3.04
CA ALA A 298 -12.89 -15.56 3.77
C ALA A 298 -11.37 -15.75 3.75
N ALA A 299 -10.74 -15.68 4.92
CA ALA A 299 -9.29 -15.80 5.05
C ALA A 299 -8.92 -16.95 6.01
N ARG A 300 -7.90 -17.72 5.66
CA ARG A 300 -7.30 -18.73 6.53
C ARG A 300 -5.82 -18.91 6.19
N GLY A 301 -4.98 -18.46 7.12
CA GLY A 301 -3.54 -18.42 6.87
C GLY A 301 -3.23 -17.64 5.59
N PRO A 302 -2.45 -18.20 4.66
CA PRO A 302 -2.00 -17.50 3.45
C PRO A 302 -2.98 -17.58 2.26
N MET A 303 -4.26 -17.89 2.53
CA MET A 303 -5.31 -18.01 1.50
C MET A 303 -6.41 -16.99 1.79
N VAL A 304 -6.84 -16.25 0.75
CA VAL A 304 -7.92 -15.28 0.84
C VAL A 304 -8.89 -15.48 -0.32
N MET A 305 -10.07 -15.96 0.00
CA MET A 305 -11.14 -16.27 -0.94
C MET A 305 -12.43 -15.52 -0.56
N ASN A 306 -13.55 -15.82 -1.20
CA ASN A 306 -14.83 -15.21 -0.86
C ASN A 306 -15.69 -16.12 0.04
N THR A 307 -15.45 -17.45 0.04
CA THR A 307 -16.24 -18.42 0.79
C THR A 307 -15.37 -19.44 1.54
N GLN A 308 -15.93 -20.06 2.58
CA GLN A 308 -15.26 -21.16 3.29
C GLN A 308 -15.05 -22.39 2.41
N GLN A 309 -15.94 -22.64 1.45
CA GLN A 309 -15.80 -23.74 0.51
C GLN A 309 -14.59 -23.52 -0.42
N GLU A 310 -14.39 -22.31 -0.92
CA GLU A 310 -13.24 -21.96 -1.74
C GLU A 310 -11.92 -22.05 -0.94
N LEU A 311 -11.93 -21.68 0.35
CA LEU A 311 -10.78 -21.88 1.22
C LEU A 311 -10.44 -23.35 1.39
N GLN A 312 -11.45 -24.20 1.61
CA GLN A 312 -11.23 -25.64 1.73
C GLN A 312 -10.67 -26.22 0.43
N GLN A 313 -11.18 -25.78 -0.72
CA GLN A 313 -10.63 -26.17 -2.02
C GLN A 313 -9.18 -25.71 -2.17
N ALA A 314 -8.86 -24.48 -1.78
CA ALA A 314 -7.50 -23.93 -1.82
C ALA A 314 -6.51 -24.79 -1.00
N MET A 315 -6.92 -25.19 0.21
CA MET A 315 -6.11 -26.09 1.05
C MET A 315 -5.93 -27.47 0.42
N THR A 316 -7.01 -28.04 -0.15
CA THR A 316 -6.97 -29.34 -0.84
C THR A 316 -6.01 -29.28 -2.03
N ASP A 317 -6.11 -28.25 -2.85
CA ASP A 317 -5.23 -28.06 -4.00
C ASP A 317 -3.76 -27.92 -3.59
N PHE A 318 -3.48 -27.18 -2.52
CA PHE A 318 -2.13 -27.05 -1.99
C PHE A 318 -1.56 -28.41 -1.54
N TYR A 319 -2.30 -29.18 -0.73
CA TYR A 319 -1.84 -30.49 -0.26
C TYR A 319 -1.69 -31.53 -1.39
N ASN A 320 -2.44 -31.37 -2.48
CA ASN A 320 -2.34 -32.23 -3.66
C ASN A 320 -1.25 -31.77 -4.65
N GLY A 321 -0.51 -30.72 -4.35
CA GLY A 321 0.56 -30.20 -5.21
C GLY A 321 0.08 -29.42 -6.43
N ASN A 322 -1.15 -28.90 -6.42
CA ASN A 322 -1.76 -28.16 -7.54
C ASN A 322 -1.50 -26.64 -7.47
N PHE A 323 -0.50 -26.21 -6.66
CA PHE A 323 -0.08 -24.81 -6.60
C PHE A 323 1.20 -24.60 -7.42
N GLY A 324 1.26 -23.49 -8.14
CA GLY A 324 2.42 -23.14 -8.94
C GLY A 324 2.58 -23.95 -10.23
N THR A 325 1.48 -24.50 -10.73
CA THR A 325 1.44 -25.24 -12.00
C THR A 325 0.63 -24.50 -13.05
#